data_f49583150be9bee17330fcf47f50e674
#
_entry.id   f49583150be9bee17330fcf47f50e674
#
_cell.length_a   1.000
_cell.length_b   1.000
_cell.length_c   1.000
_cell.angle_alpha   90.00
_cell.angle_beta   90.00
_cell.angle_gamma   90.00
#
_symmetry.space_group_name_H-M   'P 1'
#
loop_
_entity.id
_entity.type
_entity.pdbx_description
1 polymer ?
#
loop_
_entity_poly.entity_id
_entity_poly.type
_entity_poly.pdbx_seq_one_letter_code
_entity_poly.pdbx_strand_id
1 'polypeptide(L)'
;LSISVTSYFSYHIAKNLNLTNYEKIYNNFLYFISIILLILTIDGEIYYIIKHFPEFISNSYQMPLTLMLWIVTAGIISNLILRINVTKNIGIIKRYFGHSIILTFSILTIIYTMFWDTENYIPFINIRTLTLIICATGFYITILTIQKFSDNLRNFEIVNVKNSFKSLLFIIPFIILSLDLHILVRYSGINIASNYHDPITSTIWGIVWAMIGTIYIFISIKVKDFTLRYIGLTAIGITIIKLFIFDLFLLPTTIRIFAFILLGIVLLIAGLNYQK
;
A
#
# COMPACT_ATOMS: atom_id res chain seq x y z
N LEU A 1 -16.18 -6.03 -22.94
CA LEU A 1 -17.37 -5.50 -22.28
C LEU A 1 -18.58 -6.45 -22.40
N SER A 2 -18.90 -6.99 -23.59
CA SER A 2 -20.03 -7.89 -23.78
C SER A 2 -19.98 -9.15 -22.92
N ILE A 3 -18.81 -9.80 -22.79
CA ILE A 3 -18.63 -11.03 -22.00
C ILE A 3 -18.80 -10.75 -20.50
N SER A 4 -18.29 -9.63 -20.00
CA SER A 4 -18.44 -9.26 -18.59
C SER A 4 -19.91 -8.95 -18.24
N VAL A 5 -20.61 -8.27 -19.13
CA VAL A 5 -22.02 -7.95 -18.99
C VAL A 5 -22.87 -9.22 -19.04
N THR A 6 -22.63 -10.13 -19.98
CA THR A 6 -23.36 -11.39 -20.08
C THR A 6 -23.12 -12.30 -18.86
N SER A 7 -21.88 -12.38 -18.35
CA SER A 7 -21.56 -13.14 -17.14
C SER A 7 -22.26 -12.56 -15.90
N TYR A 8 -22.35 -11.24 -15.79
CA TYR A 8 -23.06 -10.56 -14.71
C TYR A 8 -24.57 -10.82 -14.77
N PHE A 9 -25.17 -10.74 -15.97
CA PHE A 9 -26.60 -11.06 -16.15
C PHE A 9 -26.90 -12.54 -15.85
N SER A 10 -26.07 -13.46 -16.32
CA SER A 10 -26.22 -14.90 -16.00
C SER A 10 -26.18 -15.15 -14.51
N TYR A 11 -25.30 -14.47 -13.78
CA TYR A 11 -25.26 -14.51 -12.33
C TYR A 11 -26.56 -14.00 -11.68
N HIS A 12 -27.10 -12.88 -12.16
CA HIS A 12 -28.33 -12.30 -11.61
C HIS A 12 -29.56 -13.16 -11.86
N ILE A 13 -29.66 -13.79 -13.03
CA ILE A 13 -30.74 -14.73 -13.38
C ILE A 13 -30.67 -15.97 -12.49
N ALA A 14 -29.47 -16.54 -12.37
CA ALA A 14 -29.25 -17.74 -11.55
C ALA A 14 -29.50 -17.51 -10.05
N LYS A 15 -29.37 -16.29 -9.55
CA LYS A 15 -29.60 -15.95 -8.14
C LYS A 15 -31.06 -16.15 -7.70
N ASN A 16 -32.02 -16.03 -8.60
CA ASN A 16 -33.44 -16.14 -8.30
C ASN A 16 -33.95 -17.59 -8.38
N LEU A 17 -33.09 -18.55 -8.74
CA LEU A 17 -33.43 -19.96 -8.83
C LEU A 17 -33.02 -20.70 -7.53
N ASN A 18 -33.78 -21.73 -7.15
CA ASN A 18 -33.40 -22.65 -6.07
C ASN A 18 -32.25 -23.56 -6.55
N LEU A 19 -31.01 -23.06 -6.37
CA LEU A 19 -29.84 -23.70 -6.89
C LEU A 19 -29.32 -24.83 -5.98
N THR A 20 -28.88 -25.90 -6.59
CA THR A 20 -28.07 -26.95 -5.94
C THR A 20 -26.69 -26.41 -5.49
N ASN A 21 -25.97 -27.15 -4.66
CA ASN A 21 -24.64 -26.70 -4.19
C ASN A 21 -23.65 -26.50 -5.35
N TYR A 22 -23.70 -27.33 -6.39
CA TYR A 22 -22.82 -27.18 -7.57
C TYR A 22 -23.13 -25.92 -8.37
N GLU A 23 -24.42 -25.63 -8.56
CA GLU A 23 -24.84 -24.41 -9.26
C GLU A 23 -24.50 -23.16 -8.50
N LYS A 24 -24.48 -23.17 -7.15
CA LYS A 24 -23.99 -22.06 -6.32
C LYS A 24 -22.49 -21.81 -6.52
N ILE A 25 -21.69 -22.87 -6.61
CA ILE A 25 -20.24 -22.76 -6.88
C ILE A 25 -20.02 -22.16 -8.26
N TYR A 26 -20.70 -22.68 -9.28
CA TYR A 26 -20.61 -22.16 -10.65
C TYR A 26 -21.03 -20.69 -10.74
N ASN A 27 -22.09 -20.32 -10.05
CA ASN A 27 -22.58 -18.95 -10.03
C ASN A 27 -21.58 -17.97 -9.35
N ASN A 28 -20.91 -18.40 -8.27
CA ASN A 28 -19.84 -17.60 -7.68
C ASN A 28 -18.64 -17.45 -8.63
N PHE A 29 -18.29 -18.50 -9.37
CA PHE A 29 -17.23 -18.48 -10.36
C PHE A 29 -17.51 -17.49 -11.50
N LEU A 30 -18.74 -17.52 -12.04
CA LEU A 30 -19.18 -16.54 -13.05
C LEU A 30 -19.10 -15.09 -12.53
N TYR A 31 -19.47 -14.87 -11.28
CA TYR A 31 -19.35 -13.56 -10.65
C TYR A 31 -17.89 -13.08 -10.60
N PHE A 32 -16.94 -13.92 -10.20
CA PHE A 32 -15.54 -13.57 -10.13
C PHE A 32 -14.95 -13.28 -11.50
N ILE A 33 -15.24 -14.14 -12.49
CA ILE A 33 -14.78 -13.91 -13.86
C ILE A 33 -15.34 -12.61 -14.41
N SER A 34 -16.61 -12.30 -14.20
CA SER A 34 -17.21 -11.07 -14.73
C SER A 34 -16.52 -9.80 -14.19
N ILE A 35 -16.14 -9.81 -12.92
CA ILE A 35 -15.43 -8.69 -12.31
C ILE A 35 -13.99 -8.56 -12.84
N ILE A 36 -13.27 -9.68 -12.93
CA ILE A 36 -11.91 -9.68 -13.48
C ILE A 36 -11.93 -9.16 -14.92
N LEU A 37 -12.85 -9.66 -15.75
CA LEU A 37 -13.00 -9.20 -17.13
C LEU A 37 -13.39 -7.71 -17.21
N LEU A 38 -14.21 -7.22 -16.30
CA LEU A 38 -14.55 -5.81 -16.22
C LEU A 38 -13.33 -4.95 -15.94
N ILE A 39 -12.50 -5.35 -14.96
CA ILE A 39 -11.25 -4.65 -14.63
C ILE A 39 -10.32 -4.66 -15.84
N LEU A 40 -10.06 -5.83 -16.43
CA LEU A 40 -9.17 -5.96 -17.57
C LEU A 40 -9.65 -5.16 -18.81
N THR A 41 -10.96 -5.06 -19.04
CA THR A 41 -11.49 -4.24 -20.15
C THR A 41 -11.29 -2.75 -19.89
N ILE A 42 -11.58 -2.26 -18.68
CA ILE A 42 -11.37 -0.85 -18.33
C ILE A 42 -9.89 -0.51 -18.41
N ASP A 43 -9.03 -1.36 -17.86
CA ASP A 43 -7.59 -1.17 -17.85
C ASP A 43 -7.00 -1.22 -19.27
N GLY A 44 -7.53 -2.09 -20.13
CA GLY A 44 -7.15 -2.16 -21.54
C GLY A 44 -7.51 -0.89 -22.32
N GLU A 45 -8.70 -0.33 -22.09
CA GLU A 45 -9.13 0.94 -22.70
C GLU A 45 -8.28 2.12 -22.21
N ILE A 46 -7.97 2.16 -20.90
CA ILE A 46 -7.08 3.18 -20.32
C ILE A 46 -5.69 3.10 -20.96
N TYR A 47 -5.12 1.91 -21.07
CA TYR A 47 -3.82 1.71 -21.71
C TYR A 47 -3.83 2.14 -23.17
N TYR A 48 -4.89 1.78 -23.91
CA TYR A 48 -5.07 2.16 -25.30
C TYR A 48 -5.11 3.69 -25.46
N ILE A 49 -5.88 4.37 -24.62
CA ILE A 49 -6.00 5.85 -24.65
C ILE A 49 -4.62 6.49 -24.37
N ILE A 50 -3.92 6.07 -23.33
CA ILE A 50 -2.61 6.62 -22.97
C ILE A 50 -1.60 6.43 -24.10
N LYS A 51 -1.61 5.28 -24.78
CA LYS A 51 -0.69 4.96 -25.86
C LYS A 51 -0.97 5.74 -27.15
N HIS A 52 -2.23 6.06 -27.44
CA HIS A 52 -2.64 6.72 -28.70
C HIS A 52 -2.71 8.24 -28.58
N PHE A 53 -2.48 8.80 -27.38
CA PHE A 53 -2.35 10.25 -27.19
C PHE A 53 -0.94 10.64 -26.69
N PRO A 54 0.15 10.29 -27.44
CA PRO A 54 1.53 10.54 -27.02
C PRO A 54 1.88 12.03 -26.96
N GLU A 55 1.12 12.88 -27.62
CA GLU A 55 1.33 14.35 -27.63
C GLU A 55 1.15 14.97 -26.24
N PHE A 56 0.34 14.35 -25.37
CA PHE A 56 0.06 14.82 -24.01
C PHE A 56 0.92 14.16 -22.94
N ILE A 57 1.50 12.99 -23.23
CA ILE A 57 2.19 12.17 -22.22
C ILE A 57 3.50 11.64 -22.80
N SER A 58 4.63 12.08 -22.24
CA SER A 58 5.93 11.53 -22.64
C SER A 58 6.02 10.03 -22.38
N ASN A 59 6.78 9.32 -23.21
CA ASN A 59 6.92 7.86 -23.13
C ASN A 59 7.36 7.37 -21.74
N SER A 60 8.15 8.15 -21.01
CA SER A 60 8.63 7.83 -19.66
C SER A 60 7.50 7.81 -18.61
N TYR A 61 6.41 8.54 -18.83
CA TYR A 61 5.28 8.62 -17.90
C TYR A 61 4.09 7.72 -18.26
N GLN A 62 4.07 7.11 -19.45
CA GLN A 62 2.94 6.29 -19.90
C GLN A 62 2.68 5.08 -18.97
N MET A 63 3.71 4.31 -18.68
CA MET A 63 3.58 3.12 -17.83
C MET A 63 3.19 3.45 -16.38
N PRO A 64 3.83 4.43 -15.71
CA PRO A 64 3.44 4.86 -14.39
C PRO A 64 2.01 5.36 -14.28
N LEU A 65 1.59 6.18 -15.24
CA LEU A 65 0.22 6.71 -15.27
C LEU A 65 -0.81 5.58 -15.47
N THR A 66 -0.50 4.61 -16.33
CA THR A 66 -1.35 3.43 -16.54
C THR A 66 -1.53 2.64 -15.24
N LEU A 67 -0.44 2.37 -14.53
CA LEU A 67 -0.51 1.65 -13.25
C LEU A 67 -1.27 2.43 -12.17
N MET A 68 -1.08 3.73 -12.10
CA MET A 68 -1.84 4.59 -11.19
C MET A 68 -3.34 4.49 -11.47
N LEU A 69 -3.75 4.53 -12.72
CA LEU A 69 -5.15 4.41 -13.10
C LEU A 69 -5.71 3.01 -12.83
N TRP A 70 -4.91 1.95 -13.03
CA TRP A 70 -5.31 0.59 -12.68
C TRP A 70 -5.59 0.43 -11.19
N ILE A 71 -4.83 1.08 -10.33
CA ILE A 71 -5.09 1.05 -8.87
C ILE A 71 -6.35 1.79 -8.52
N VAL A 72 -6.58 2.94 -9.16
CA VAL A 72 -7.81 3.72 -8.95
C VAL A 72 -9.02 2.88 -9.35
N THR A 73 -8.99 2.26 -10.53
CA THR A 73 -10.11 1.41 -11.02
C THR A 73 -10.31 0.20 -10.14
N ALA A 74 -9.26 -0.53 -9.80
CA ALA A 74 -9.32 -1.67 -8.88
C ALA A 74 -9.84 -1.27 -7.49
N GLY A 75 -9.39 -0.14 -6.96
CA GLY A 75 -9.83 0.39 -5.67
C GLY A 75 -11.31 0.77 -5.66
N ILE A 76 -11.81 1.45 -6.71
CA ILE A 76 -13.21 1.82 -6.87
C ILE A 76 -14.07 0.56 -6.98
N ILE A 77 -13.73 -0.36 -7.88
CA ILE A 77 -14.49 -1.60 -8.11
C ILE A 77 -14.52 -2.44 -6.84
N SER A 78 -13.39 -2.62 -6.15
CA SER A 78 -13.30 -3.36 -4.90
C SER A 78 -14.21 -2.78 -3.82
N ASN A 79 -14.18 -1.45 -3.61
CA ASN A 79 -15.03 -0.81 -2.61
C ASN A 79 -16.53 -0.85 -2.99
N LEU A 80 -16.87 -0.77 -4.27
CA LEU A 80 -18.24 -0.97 -4.74
C LEU A 80 -18.72 -2.40 -4.48
N ILE A 81 -17.90 -3.41 -4.77
CA ILE A 81 -18.18 -4.82 -4.48
C ILE A 81 -18.43 -5.01 -2.99
N LEU A 82 -17.58 -4.45 -2.14
CA LEU A 82 -17.74 -4.54 -0.70
C LEU A 82 -19.06 -3.92 -0.26
N ARG A 83 -19.38 -2.71 -0.68
CA ARG A 83 -20.63 -2.02 -0.31
C ARG A 83 -21.86 -2.82 -0.74
N ILE A 84 -21.91 -3.28 -1.99
CA ILE A 84 -23.03 -4.05 -2.52
C ILE A 84 -23.18 -5.38 -1.76
N ASN A 85 -22.09 -6.07 -1.48
CA ASN A 85 -22.13 -7.37 -0.82
C ASN A 85 -22.51 -7.25 0.66
N VAL A 86 -22.09 -6.19 1.34
CA VAL A 86 -22.45 -5.94 2.74
C VAL A 86 -23.89 -5.52 2.87
N THR A 87 -24.38 -4.59 2.05
CA THR A 87 -25.76 -4.10 2.11
C THR A 87 -26.78 -5.17 1.74
N LYS A 88 -26.45 -6.10 0.84
CA LYS A 88 -27.31 -7.18 0.38
C LYS A 88 -27.11 -8.51 1.13
N ASN A 89 -26.28 -8.52 2.18
CA ASN A 89 -25.91 -9.72 2.94
C ASN A 89 -25.46 -10.90 2.04
N ILE A 90 -24.78 -10.58 0.96
CA ILE A 90 -24.29 -11.54 -0.03
C ILE A 90 -23.02 -12.20 0.50
N GLY A 91 -22.93 -13.50 0.32
CA GLY A 91 -21.95 -14.44 0.89
C GLY A 91 -20.51 -13.92 1.11
N ILE A 92 -19.92 -14.38 2.17
CA ILE A 92 -18.60 -14.02 2.69
C ILE A 92 -17.50 -14.12 1.63
N ILE A 93 -17.54 -15.16 0.79
CA ILE A 93 -16.54 -15.39 -0.26
C ILE A 93 -16.42 -14.19 -1.20
N LYS A 94 -17.53 -13.53 -1.54
CA LYS A 94 -17.52 -12.36 -2.42
C LYS A 94 -16.94 -11.12 -1.78
N ARG A 95 -17.09 -10.97 -0.45
CA ARG A 95 -16.46 -9.88 0.29
C ARG A 95 -14.94 -10.04 0.35
N TYR A 96 -14.45 -11.27 0.65
CA TYR A 96 -13.02 -11.55 0.61
C TYR A 96 -12.40 -11.33 -0.77
N PHE A 97 -13.14 -11.63 -1.83
CA PHE A 97 -12.68 -11.35 -3.19
C PHE A 97 -12.48 -9.84 -3.42
N GLY A 98 -13.39 -8.99 -2.97
CA GLY A 98 -13.21 -7.54 -3.04
C GLY A 98 -11.96 -7.07 -2.28
N HIS A 99 -11.72 -7.61 -1.07
CA HIS A 99 -10.49 -7.30 -0.32
C HIS A 99 -9.22 -7.79 -1.04
N SER A 100 -9.26 -8.98 -1.64
CA SER A 100 -8.09 -9.55 -2.34
C SER A 100 -7.71 -8.74 -3.57
N ILE A 101 -8.67 -8.22 -4.32
CA ILE A 101 -8.41 -7.36 -5.49
C ILE A 101 -7.59 -6.13 -5.08
N ILE A 102 -8.08 -5.35 -4.10
CA ILE A 102 -7.38 -4.13 -3.70
C ILE A 102 -5.99 -4.43 -3.13
N LEU A 103 -5.84 -5.52 -2.37
CA LEU A 103 -4.54 -5.95 -1.85
C LEU A 103 -3.57 -6.31 -2.96
N THR A 104 -4.00 -7.14 -3.91
CA THR A 104 -3.14 -7.60 -5.01
C THR A 104 -2.65 -6.42 -5.85
N PHE A 105 -3.54 -5.55 -6.31
CA PHE A 105 -3.17 -4.39 -7.10
C PHE A 105 -2.28 -3.41 -6.34
N SER A 106 -2.55 -3.18 -5.06
CA SER A 106 -1.72 -2.30 -4.24
C SER A 106 -0.33 -2.87 -4.00
N ILE A 107 -0.19 -4.17 -3.76
CA ILE A 107 1.12 -4.82 -3.60
C ILE A 107 1.91 -4.74 -4.90
N LEU A 108 1.30 -5.07 -6.04
CA LEU A 108 1.94 -4.97 -7.35
C LEU A 108 2.44 -3.55 -7.62
N THR A 109 1.65 -2.54 -7.25
CA THR A 109 2.05 -1.14 -7.42
C THR A 109 3.20 -0.75 -6.51
N ILE A 110 3.15 -1.13 -5.25
CA ILE A 110 4.24 -0.85 -4.31
C ILE A 110 5.53 -1.47 -4.85
N ILE A 111 5.49 -2.74 -5.28
CA ILE A 111 6.65 -3.41 -5.87
C ILE A 111 7.15 -2.64 -7.10
N TYR A 112 6.25 -2.28 -8.00
CA TYR A 112 6.62 -1.54 -9.21
C TYR A 112 7.23 -0.18 -8.90
N THR A 113 6.66 0.57 -7.96
CA THR A 113 7.20 1.89 -7.57
C THR A 113 8.60 1.80 -6.95
N MET A 114 8.97 0.67 -6.37
CA MET A 114 10.32 0.45 -5.82
C MET A 114 11.38 0.28 -6.91
N PHE A 115 11.01 -0.27 -8.06
CA PHE A 115 11.94 -0.53 -9.16
C PHE A 115 11.94 0.55 -10.24
N TRP A 116 11.08 1.54 -10.13
CA TRP A 116 10.96 2.58 -11.13
C TRP A 116 11.96 3.71 -10.87
N ASP A 117 12.91 3.87 -11.79
CA ASP A 117 13.85 4.98 -11.81
C ASP A 117 13.32 6.11 -12.73
N THR A 118 13.34 7.34 -12.25
CA THR A 118 12.86 8.52 -12.98
C THR A 118 13.99 9.52 -13.17
N GLU A 119 14.24 9.90 -14.42
CA GLU A 119 15.30 10.85 -14.77
C GLU A 119 15.02 12.28 -14.27
N ASN A 120 13.74 12.71 -14.27
CA ASN A 120 13.31 14.05 -13.84
C ASN A 120 12.51 13.95 -12.54
N TYR A 121 13.17 14.13 -11.41
CA TYR A 121 12.60 13.83 -10.12
C TYR A 121 12.58 15.06 -9.19
N ILE A 122 11.38 15.44 -8.76
CA ILE A 122 11.20 16.38 -7.65
C ILE A 122 10.83 15.54 -6.42
N PRO A 123 11.64 15.57 -5.34
CA PRO A 123 11.33 14.84 -4.12
C PRO A 123 9.94 15.19 -3.61
N PHE A 124 9.17 14.19 -3.16
CA PHE A 124 7.82 14.30 -2.62
C PHE A 124 6.72 14.76 -3.58
N ILE A 125 7.06 15.33 -4.74
CA ILE A 125 6.10 15.80 -5.76
C ILE A 125 6.37 15.07 -7.07
N ASN A 126 6.02 13.80 -7.12
CA ASN A 126 6.21 12.95 -8.30
C ASN A 126 5.07 11.95 -8.45
N ILE A 127 4.94 11.38 -9.64
CA ILE A 127 3.87 10.41 -9.94
C ILE A 127 3.96 9.19 -9.02
N ARG A 128 5.16 8.75 -8.63
CA ARG A 128 5.34 7.62 -7.72
C ARG A 128 4.74 7.89 -6.35
N THR A 129 5.06 9.04 -5.75
CA THR A 129 4.48 9.47 -4.46
C THR A 129 2.97 9.62 -4.56
N LEU A 130 2.47 10.22 -5.65
CA LEU A 130 1.04 10.35 -5.90
C LEU A 130 0.36 8.96 -5.98
N THR A 131 0.97 8.01 -6.67
CA THR A 131 0.46 6.63 -6.77
C THR A 131 0.34 5.96 -5.39
N LEU A 132 1.36 6.10 -4.54
CA LEU A 132 1.35 5.57 -3.18
C LEU A 132 0.30 6.26 -2.29
N ILE A 133 0.09 7.56 -2.44
CA ILE A 133 -0.98 8.31 -1.75
C ILE A 133 -2.36 7.79 -2.19
N ILE A 134 -2.56 7.50 -3.47
CA ILE A 134 -3.80 6.92 -3.98
C ILE A 134 -4.03 5.52 -3.40
N CYS A 135 -3.00 4.68 -3.29
CA CYS A 135 -3.10 3.41 -2.58
C CYS A 135 -3.52 3.60 -1.12
N ALA A 136 -2.91 4.56 -0.43
CA ALA A 136 -3.25 4.88 0.95
C ALA A 136 -4.72 5.32 1.10
N THR A 137 -5.21 6.17 0.20
CA THR A 137 -6.62 6.59 0.20
C THR A 137 -7.55 5.41 -0.06
N GLY A 138 -7.19 4.49 -0.94
CA GLY A 138 -7.94 3.24 -1.18
C GLY A 138 -8.05 2.38 0.07
N PHE A 139 -6.96 2.19 0.82
CA PHE A 139 -6.96 1.48 2.10
C PHE A 139 -7.82 2.20 3.15
N TYR A 140 -7.70 3.52 3.25
CA TYR A 140 -8.49 4.32 4.17
C TYR A 140 -9.99 4.21 3.89
N ILE A 141 -10.41 4.32 2.63
CA ILE A 141 -11.82 4.14 2.23
C ILE A 141 -12.31 2.73 2.57
N THR A 142 -11.48 1.70 2.40
CA THR A 142 -11.82 0.32 2.76
C THR A 142 -12.03 0.18 4.26
N ILE A 143 -11.16 0.77 5.08
CA ILE A 143 -11.29 0.79 6.55
C ILE A 143 -12.59 1.47 6.97
N LEU A 144 -12.92 2.65 6.40
CA LEU A 144 -14.17 3.35 6.67
C LEU A 144 -15.39 2.53 6.27
N THR A 145 -15.32 1.81 5.15
CA THR A 145 -16.40 0.93 4.70
C THR A 145 -16.63 -0.22 5.69
N ILE A 146 -15.55 -0.87 6.16
CA ILE A 146 -15.64 -1.93 7.18
C ILE A 146 -16.24 -1.38 8.49
N GLN A 147 -15.83 -0.20 8.93
CA GLN A 147 -16.35 0.42 10.14
C GLN A 147 -17.83 0.78 10.04
N LYS A 148 -18.23 1.36 8.90
CA LYS A 148 -19.62 1.78 8.66
C LYS A 148 -20.61 0.62 8.65
N PHE A 149 -20.16 -0.55 8.19
CA PHE A 149 -21.01 -1.74 8.03
C PHE A 149 -20.65 -2.85 9.02
N SER A 150 -20.05 -2.50 10.16
CA SER A 150 -19.60 -3.46 11.20
C SER A 150 -20.69 -4.45 11.62
N ASP A 151 -21.94 -3.99 11.77
CA ASP A 151 -23.05 -4.81 12.24
C ASP A 151 -23.39 -5.99 11.29
N ASN A 152 -23.03 -5.85 10.00
CA ASN A 152 -23.27 -6.85 8.97
C ASN A 152 -22.05 -7.71 8.66
N LEU A 153 -20.94 -7.49 9.38
CA LEU A 153 -19.65 -8.15 9.16
C LEU A 153 -19.35 -9.15 10.28
N ARG A 154 -18.54 -10.16 9.97
CA ARG A 154 -18.05 -11.09 10.99
C ARG A 154 -16.94 -10.43 11.82
N ASN A 155 -16.80 -10.86 13.08
CA ASN A 155 -15.72 -10.38 13.96
C ASN A 155 -14.33 -10.50 13.32
N PHE A 156 -14.07 -11.54 12.53
CA PHE A 156 -12.82 -11.71 11.79
C PHE A 156 -12.58 -10.57 10.77
N GLU A 157 -13.60 -10.16 10.03
CA GLU A 157 -13.51 -9.07 9.05
C GLU A 157 -13.30 -7.72 9.76
N ILE A 158 -14.02 -7.50 10.86
CA ILE A 158 -13.94 -6.25 11.64
C ILE A 158 -12.54 -6.10 12.28
N VAL A 159 -11.98 -7.16 12.79
CA VAL A 159 -10.71 -7.09 13.53
C VAL A 159 -9.52 -7.32 12.59
N ASN A 160 -9.44 -8.49 11.96
CA ASN A 160 -8.23 -8.89 11.25
C ASN A 160 -8.09 -8.17 9.90
N VAL A 161 -9.15 -8.15 9.07
CA VAL A 161 -9.07 -7.51 7.75
C VAL A 161 -8.89 -6.01 7.89
N LYS A 162 -9.62 -5.36 8.79
CA LYS A 162 -9.44 -3.92 9.07
C LYS A 162 -8.03 -3.62 9.55
N ASN A 163 -7.48 -4.40 10.49
CA ASN A 163 -6.14 -4.18 11.02
C ASN A 163 -5.07 -4.43 9.94
N SER A 164 -5.26 -5.38 9.02
CA SER A 164 -4.36 -5.58 7.89
C SER A 164 -4.31 -4.35 6.97
N PHE A 165 -5.47 -3.80 6.57
CA PHE A 165 -5.50 -2.57 5.77
C PHE A 165 -4.91 -1.37 6.51
N LYS A 166 -5.13 -1.31 7.81
CA LYS A 166 -4.56 -0.27 8.66
C LYS A 166 -3.03 -0.39 8.75
N SER A 167 -2.50 -1.61 8.84
CA SER A 167 -1.06 -1.84 8.81
C SER A 167 -0.45 -1.40 7.49
N LEU A 168 -1.06 -1.75 6.37
CA LEU A 168 -0.60 -1.33 5.04
C LEU A 168 -0.65 0.20 4.88
N LEU A 169 -1.71 0.84 5.35
CA LEU A 169 -1.83 2.31 5.35
C LEU A 169 -0.66 2.98 6.08
N PHE A 170 -0.30 2.46 7.25
CA PHE A 170 0.79 3.02 8.06
C PHE A 170 2.19 2.66 7.56
N ILE A 171 2.35 1.63 6.72
CA ILE A 171 3.63 1.28 6.08
C ILE A 171 3.95 2.22 4.90
N ILE A 172 2.96 2.74 4.21
CA ILE A 172 3.17 3.61 3.03
C ILE A 172 4.10 4.80 3.31
N PRO A 173 3.99 5.58 4.41
CA PRO A 173 4.90 6.67 4.70
C PRO A 173 6.37 6.24 4.80
N PHE A 174 6.67 5.04 5.33
CA PHE A 174 8.04 4.51 5.35
C PHE A 174 8.56 4.29 3.93
N ILE A 175 7.72 3.76 3.03
CA ILE A 175 8.09 3.52 1.63
C ILE A 175 8.35 4.85 0.91
N ILE A 176 7.43 5.82 1.02
CA ILE A 176 7.55 7.13 0.38
C ILE A 176 8.85 7.80 0.83
N LEU A 177 9.05 7.93 2.15
CA LEU A 177 10.24 8.61 2.67
C LEU A 177 11.53 7.89 2.30
N SER A 178 11.57 6.56 2.32
CA SER A 178 12.75 5.80 1.93
C SER A 178 13.13 6.06 0.47
N LEU A 179 12.14 6.00 -0.43
CA LEU A 179 12.36 6.20 -1.86
C LEU A 179 12.77 7.64 -2.17
N ASP A 180 12.12 8.62 -1.55
CA ASP A 180 12.40 10.02 -1.81
C ASP A 180 13.74 10.49 -1.20
N LEU A 181 14.10 9.97 -0.01
CA LEU A 181 15.41 10.24 0.59
C LEU A 181 16.57 9.65 -0.22
N HIS A 182 16.40 8.45 -0.78
CA HIS A 182 17.43 7.87 -1.64
C HIS A 182 17.75 8.79 -2.81
N ILE A 183 16.74 9.33 -3.45
CA ILE A 183 16.92 10.22 -4.59
C ILE A 183 17.44 11.58 -4.16
N LEU A 184 16.95 12.13 -3.05
CA LEU A 184 17.42 13.39 -2.52
C LEU A 184 18.92 13.34 -2.21
N VAL A 185 19.42 12.26 -1.62
CA VAL A 185 20.86 12.07 -1.38
C VAL A 185 21.63 11.94 -2.69
N ARG A 186 21.11 11.16 -3.66
CA ARG A 186 21.77 10.95 -4.96
C ARG A 186 21.89 12.23 -5.80
N TYR A 187 20.88 13.11 -5.75
CA TYR A 187 20.83 14.34 -6.55
C TYR A 187 21.22 15.61 -5.79
N SER A 188 21.53 15.54 -4.49
CA SER A 188 21.84 16.70 -3.66
C SER A 188 23.17 17.42 -4.03
N GLY A 189 23.96 16.86 -4.95
CA GLY A 189 25.27 17.42 -5.32
C GLY A 189 26.30 17.39 -4.18
N ILE A 190 25.98 16.73 -3.06
CA ILE A 190 26.93 16.54 -1.96
C ILE A 190 28.02 15.60 -2.49
N ASN A 191 29.26 16.08 -2.55
CA ASN A 191 30.43 15.31 -2.97
C ASN A 191 30.78 14.23 -1.93
N ILE A 192 29.92 13.23 -1.82
CA ILE A 192 30.22 12.01 -1.07
C ILE A 192 30.92 11.08 -2.05
N ALA A 193 32.09 10.57 -1.67
CA ALA A 193 32.80 9.57 -2.48
C ALA A 193 31.81 8.47 -2.87
N SER A 194 31.79 8.08 -4.16
CA SER A 194 30.80 7.15 -4.72
C SER A 194 30.63 5.85 -3.91
N ASN A 195 31.71 5.39 -3.28
CA ASN A 195 31.74 4.19 -2.45
C ASN A 195 30.93 4.30 -1.13
N TYR A 196 30.54 5.52 -0.70
CA TYR A 196 29.82 5.75 0.55
C TYR A 196 28.38 6.23 0.35
N HIS A 197 27.95 6.46 -0.90
CA HIS A 197 26.57 6.90 -1.16
C HIS A 197 25.53 5.90 -0.62
N ASP A 198 25.67 4.63 -0.94
CA ASP A 198 24.71 3.62 -0.54
C ASP A 198 24.71 3.35 0.97
N PRO A 199 25.86 3.20 1.66
CA PRO A 199 25.90 3.05 3.11
C PRO A 199 25.32 4.25 3.86
N ILE A 200 25.59 5.48 3.45
CA ILE A 200 25.06 6.70 4.09
C ILE A 200 23.55 6.78 3.90
N THR A 201 23.08 6.58 2.68
CA THR A 201 21.63 6.56 2.36
C THR A 201 20.91 5.51 3.20
N SER A 202 21.49 4.32 3.31
CA SER A 202 20.98 3.22 4.11
C SER A 202 20.86 3.60 5.60
N THR A 203 21.83 4.31 6.14
CA THR A 203 21.82 4.77 7.53
C THR A 203 20.75 5.85 7.76
N ILE A 204 20.64 6.81 6.84
CA ILE A 204 19.59 7.85 6.89
C ILE A 204 18.21 7.20 6.90
N TRP A 205 17.96 6.16 6.10
CA TRP A 205 16.69 5.42 6.13
C TRP A 205 16.40 4.85 7.53
N GLY A 206 17.41 4.23 8.15
CA GLY A 206 17.27 3.68 9.49
C GLY A 206 16.86 4.76 10.51
N ILE A 207 17.51 5.91 10.50
CA ILE A 207 17.18 7.01 11.40
C ILE A 207 15.75 7.51 11.17
N VAL A 208 15.36 7.71 9.90
CA VAL A 208 14.01 8.16 9.55
C VAL A 208 12.95 7.12 9.96
N TRP A 209 13.21 5.84 9.75
CA TRP A 209 12.31 4.79 10.20
C TRP A 209 12.15 4.77 11.72
N ALA A 210 13.24 4.95 12.47
CA ALA A 210 13.17 5.05 13.91
C ALA A 210 12.37 6.28 14.37
N MET A 211 12.54 7.43 13.71
CA MET A 211 11.76 8.65 14.00
C MET A 211 10.26 8.43 13.73
N ILE A 212 9.87 7.90 12.57
CA ILE A 212 8.48 7.59 12.26
C ILE A 212 7.91 6.58 13.27
N GLY A 213 8.67 5.52 13.58
CA GLY A 213 8.29 4.52 14.57
C GLY A 213 8.00 5.15 15.93
N THR A 214 8.85 6.07 16.38
CA THR A 214 8.66 6.83 17.63
C THR A 214 7.41 7.70 17.60
N ILE A 215 7.16 8.40 16.48
CA ILE A 215 5.94 9.20 16.27
C ILE A 215 4.71 8.29 16.35
N TYR A 216 4.75 7.11 15.72
CA TYR A 216 3.63 6.16 15.76
C TYR A 216 3.36 5.63 17.17
N ILE A 217 4.40 5.34 17.96
CA ILE A 217 4.23 4.96 19.36
C ILE A 217 3.55 6.09 20.13
N PHE A 218 4.01 7.32 19.98
CA PHE A 218 3.43 8.48 20.64
C PHE A 218 1.95 8.70 20.30
N ILE A 219 1.61 8.64 19.00
CA ILE A 219 0.22 8.75 18.54
C ILE A 219 -0.62 7.58 19.06
N SER A 220 -0.07 6.36 19.04
CA SER A 220 -0.78 5.15 19.45
C SER A 220 -1.21 5.17 20.90
N ILE A 221 -0.42 5.78 21.78
CA ILE A 221 -0.73 5.94 23.20
C ILE A 221 -1.93 6.88 23.36
N LYS A 222 -1.94 8.00 22.63
CA LYS A 222 -3.05 8.97 22.66
C LYS A 222 -4.36 8.40 22.09
N VAL A 223 -4.28 7.68 20.98
CA VAL A 223 -5.46 7.12 20.27
C VAL A 223 -5.85 5.74 20.81
N LYS A 224 -5.03 5.13 21.68
CA LYS A 224 -5.22 3.78 22.23
C LYS A 224 -5.28 2.71 21.12
N ASP A 225 -4.41 2.84 20.11
CA ASP A 225 -4.39 1.98 18.93
C ASP A 225 -3.21 0.99 18.96
N PHE A 226 -3.52 -0.28 19.22
CA PHE A 226 -2.52 -1.34 19.27
C PHE A 226 -1.81 -1.57 17.93
N THR A 227 -2.51 -1.49 16.80
CA THR A 227 -1.92 -1.72 15.47
C THR A 227 -0.80 -0.72 15.19
N LEU A 228 -1.06 0.56 15.47
CA LEU A 228 -0.08 1.62 15.28
C LEU A 228 1.13 1.45 16.20
N ARG A 229 0.92 0.99 17.44
CA ARG A 229 2.00 0.68 18.38
C ARG A 229 2.90 -0.44 17.89
N TYR A 230 2.32 -1.55 17.42
CA TYR A 230 3.09 -2.67 16.87
C TYR A 230 3.93 -2.26 15.66
N ILE A 231 3.37 -1.48 14.73
CA ILE A 231 4.10 -0.99 13.56
C ILE A 231 5.28 -0.11 14.00
N GLY A 232 5.05 0.82 14.93
CA GLY A 232 6.11 1.67 15.45
C GLY A 232 7.24 0.88 16.12
N LEU A 233 6.90 -0.09 16.99
CA LEU A 233 7.89 -0.95 17.64
C LEU A 233 8.65 -1.83 16.62
N THR A 234 7.95 -2.39 15.65
CA THR A 234 8.57 -3.21 14.60
C THR A 234 9.53 -2.38 13.75
N ALA A 235 9.16 -1.16 13.38
CA ALA A 235 10.03 -0.26 12.61
C ALA A 235 11.33 0.06 13.38
N ILE A 236 11.22 0.39 14.66
CA ILE A 236 12.39 0.62 15.52
C ILE A 236 13.23 -0.65 15.63
N GLY A 237 12.61 -1.81 15.87
CA GLY A 237 13.30 -3.09 15.97
C GLY A 237 14.08 -3.45 14.71
N ILE A 238 13.47 -3.29 13.53
CA ILE A 238 14.13 -3.50 12.23
C ILE A 238 15.32 -2.55 12.07
N THR A 239 15.15 -1.28 12.45
CA THR A 239 16.24 -0.28 12.38
C THR A 239 17.42 -0.68 13.25
N ILE A 240 17.18 -1.14 14.48
CA ILE A 240 18.25 -1.59 15.38
C ILE A 240 18.97 -2.79 14.76
N ILE A 241 18.23 -3.81 14.34
CA ILE A 241 18.80 -5.02 13.74
C ILE A 241 19.64 -4.66 12.50
N LYS A 242 19.09 -3.80 11.61
CA LYS A 242 19.78 -3.34 10.42
C LYS A 242 21.08 -2.61 10.76
N LEU A 243 21.06 -1.70 11.71
CA LEU A 243 22.23 -0.92 12.10
C LEU A 243 23.34 -1.84 12.66
N PHE A 244 22.99 -2.84 13.46
CA PHE A 244 23.97 -3.79 14.03
C PHE A 244 24.51 -4.78 12.99
N ILE A 245 23.69 -5.27 12.05
CA ILE A 245 24.10 -6.30 11.10
C ILE A 245 24.78 -5.71 9.86
N PHE A 246 24.26 -4.60 9.33
CA PHE A 246 24.71 -4.04 8.05
C PHE A 246 25.56 -2.78 8.23
N ASP A 247 25.05 -1.78 8.93
CA ASP A 247 25.68 -0.47 8.95
C ASP A 247 26.98 -0.46 9.78
N LEU A 248 27.06 -1.34 10.79
CA LEU A 248 28.25 -1.45 11.64
C LEU A 248 29.51 -1.87 10.86
N PHE A 249 29.38 -2.65 9.81
CA PHE A 249 30.49 -3.15 9.02
C PHE A 249 30.81 -2.27 7.80
N LEU A 250 29.84 -1.52 7.28
CA LEU A 250 29.95 -0.78 6.03
C LEU A 250 30.30 0.69 6.23
N LEU A 251 30.02 1.28 7.41
CA LEU A 251 30.21 2.69 7.67
C LEU A 251 31.61 3.02 8.19
N PRO A 252 32.17 4.19 7.78
CA PRO A 252 33.34 4.79 8.45
C PRO A 252 33.07 5.02 9.93
N THR A 253 34.10 4.87 10.77
CA THR A 253 33.96 4.94 12.24
C THR A 253 33.29 6.24 12.71
N THR A 254 33.59 7.37 12.12
CA THR A 254 32.99 8.65 12.49
C THR A 254 31.48 8.68 12.25
N ILE A 255 31.02 8.24 11.08
CA ILE A 255 29.58 8.21 10.73
C ILE A 255 28.84 7.20 11.61
N ARG A 256 29.48 6.07 11.91
CA ARG A 256 28.97 5.04 12.82
C ARG A 256 28.67 5.60 14.21
N ILE A 257 29.59 6.37 14.80
CA ILE A 257 29.40 6.99 16.11
C ILE A 257 28.18 7.93 16.09
N PHE A 258 28.07 8.81 15.09
CA PHE A 258 26.94 9.71 14.95
C PHE A 258 25.61 8.95 14.80
N ALA A 259 25.56 7.88 14.00
CA ALA A 259 24.38 7.06 13.81
C ALA A 259 23.92 6.41 15.13
N PHE A 260 24.86 5.88 15.93
CA PHE A 260 24.54 5.31 17.25
C PHE A 260 24.03 6.35 18.24
N ILE A 261 24.62 7.53 18.28
CA ILE A 261 24.18 8.64 19.15
C ILE A 261 22.73 9.05 18.78
N LEU A 262 22.46 9.28 17.50
CA LEU A 262 21.13 9.67 17.04
C LEU A 262 20.09 8.59 17.34
N LEU A 263 20.41 7.34 17.03
CA LEU A 263 19.52 6.23 17.33
C LEU A 263 19.28 6.10 18.84
N GLY A 264 20.32 6.25 19.66
CA GLY A 264 20.21 6.23 21.11
C GLY A 264 19.26 7.30 21.65
N ILE A 265 19.34 8.52 21.13
CA ILE A 265 18.42 9.61 21.48
C ILE A 265 16.97 9.26 21.09
N VAL A 266 16.76 8.76 19.88
CA VAL A 266 15.41 8.37 19.39
C VAL A 266 14.82 7.26 20.26
N LEU A 267 15.62 6.24 20.61
CA LEU A 267 15.20 5.15 21.49
C LEU A 267 14.88 5.63 22.92
N LEU A 268 15.65 6.56 23.44
CA LEU A 268 15.39 7.15 24.75
C LEU A 268 14.06 7.92 24.75
N ILE A 269 13.81 8.72 23.74
CA ILE A 269 12.52 9.43 23.57
C ILE A 269 11.37 8.42 23.43
N ALA A 270 11.54 7.38 22.63
CA ALA A 270 10.53 6.33 22.47
C ALA A 270 10.24 5.61 23.79
N GLY A 271 11.29 5.24 24.56
CA GLY A 271 11.17 4.58 25.84
C GLY A 271 10.48 5.43 26.91
N LEU A 272 10.82 6.73 26.99
CA LEU A 272 10.16 7.65 27.91
C LEU A 272 8.66 7.82 27.60
N ASN A 273 8.30 7.85 26.31
CA ASN A 273 6.89 7.92 25.91
C ASN A 273 6.12 6.61 26.13
N TYR A 274 6.80 5.48 26.07
CA TYR A 274 6.17 4.18 26.29
C TYR A 274 5.82 3.93 27.77
N GLN A 275 6.56 4.54 28.70
CA GLN A 275 6.33 4.39 30.17
C GLN A 275 5.16 5.23 30.69
N LYS A 276 4.68 6.20 29.93
CA LYS A 276 3.47 6.99 30.25
C LYS A 276 2.19 6.31 29.77
#